data_bfd1cf37ee483047560359c2e36aabb3
#
_entry.id   bfd1cf37ee483047560359c2e36aabb3
#
_cell.length_a   1.000
_cell.length_b   1.000
_cell.length_c   1.000
_cell.angle_alpha   90.00
_cell.angle_beta   90.00
_cell.angle_gamma   90.00
#
_symmetry.space_group_name_H-M   'P 1'
#
loop_
_entity.id
_entity.type
_entity.pdbx_description
1 polymer ?
#
loop_
_entity_poly.entity_id
_entity_poly.type
_entity_poly.pdbx_seq_one_letter_code
_entity_poly.pdbx_strand_id
1 'polypeptide(L)'
;MSQAPAGTDEDELNQAARKVLLDALVALDGHREALTVVGAQAVYLRTTEAAISSASYTSDGDISIDPDVLGEQPLLEEAMYAAGFTLKLDKNGARQVGLWERTEQVGEVEVGVEVDLLVPENLAPGSKKKRRTEMPPTTAGRPRRSPASRSQL
;
A
#
# COMPACT_ATOMS: atom_id res chain seq x y z
N MET A 1 5.92 -6.95 13.83
CA MET A 1 6.63 -5.66 14.00
C MET A 1 8.05 -5.80 13.49
N SER A 2 8.43 -4.96 12.57
CA SER A 2 9.79 -4.92 12.08
C SER A 2 10.69 -4.26 13.12
N GLN A 3 11.85 -4.81 13.33
CA GLN A 3 12.86 -4.18 14.17
C GLN A 3 13.59 -3.11 13.36
N ALA A 4 13.82 -1.96 13.97
CA ALA A 4 14.55 -0.89 13.30
C ALA A 4 15.96 -1.35 12.91
N PRO A 5 16.43 -1.03 11.69
CA PRO A 5 17.79 -1.33 11.29
C PRO A 5 18.81 -0.68 12.22
N ALA A 6 19.93 -1.37 12.44
CA ALA A 6 20.99 -0.82 13.29
C ALA A 6 21.51 0.51 12.73
N GLY A 7 21.67 1.49 13.61
CA GLY A 7 22.16 2.83 13.24
C GLY A 7 21.10 3.80 12.71
N THR A 8 19.83 3.45 12.80
CA THR A 8 18.72 4.34 12.42
C THR A 8 17.92 4.76 13.66
N ASP A 9 17.36 5.97 13.60
CA ASP A 9 16.44 6.48 14.59
C ASP A 9 15.00 6.05 14.22
N GLU A 10 14.21 5.57 15.21
CA GLU A 10 12.85 5.13 14.98
C GLU A 10 11.93 6.25 14.46
N ASP A 11 12.15 7.48 14.92
CA ASP A 11 11.35 8.62 14.46
C ASP A 11 11.64 8.94 12.99
N GLU A 12 12.90 8.90 12.59
CA GLU A 12 13.30 9.10 11.19
C GLU A 12 12.73 7.99 10.29
N LEU A 13 12.73 6.75 10.77
CA LEU A 13 12.14 5.62 10.05
C LEU A 13 10.62 5.76 9.89
N ASN A 14 9.93 6.19 10.94
CA ASN A 14 8.50 6.46 10.91
C ASN A 14 8.16 7.60 9.94
N GLN A 15 8.99 8.64 9.90
CA GLN A 15 8.83 9.74 8.95
C GLN A 15 9.04 9.26 7.50
N ALA A 16 10.06 8.44 7.26
CA ALA A 16 10.32 7.86 5.95
C ALA A 16 9.17 6.95 5.49
N ALA A 17 8.66 6.10 6.37
CA ALA A 17 7.53 5.23 6.08
C ALA A 17 6.26 6.03 5.74
N ARG A 18 5.99 7.09 6.49
CA ARG A 18 4.88 7.99 6.22
C ARG A 18 5.03 8.72 4.88
N LYS A 19 6.22 9.25 4.62
CA LYS A 19 6.53 9.94 3.36
C LYS A 19 6.28 9.02 2.17
N VAL A 20 6.78 7.80 2.23
CA VAL A 20 6.61 6.81 1.15
C VAL A 20 5.14 6.47 0.93
N LEU A 21 4.38 6.29 2.01
CA LEU A 21 2.94 6.05 1.92
C LEU A 21 2.21 7.25 1.27
N LEU A 22 2.53 8.46 1.68
CA LEU A 22 1.93 9.67 1.10
C LEU A 22 2.31 9.84 -0.38
N ASP A 23 3.54 9.53 -0.74
CA ASP A 23 3.99 9.54 -2.14
C ASP A 23 3.23 8.50 -2.98
N ALA A 24 2.95 7.32 -2.43
CA ALA A 24 2.11 6.32 -3.09
C ALA A 24 0.67 6.82 -3.29
N LEU A 25 0.09 7.47 -2.29
CA LEU A 25 -1.25 8.06 -2.40
C LEU A 25 -1.29 9.18 -3.45
N VAL A 26 -0.26 9.99 -3.55
CA VAL A 26 -0.13 11.01 -4.59
C VAL A 26 -0.03 10.36 -5.98
N ALA A 27 0.78 9.32 -6.11
CA ALA A 27 0.91 8.58 -7.36
C ALA A 27 -0.43 7.98 -7.82
N LEU A 28 -1.24 7.54 -6.87
CA LEU A 28 -2.54 6.91 -7.11
C LEU A 28 -3.72 7.89 -7.03
N ASP A 29 -3.46 9.20 -7.02
CA ASP A 29 -4.51 10.22 -6.84
C ASP A 29 -5.65 10.13 -7.86
N GLY A 30 -5.37 9.67 -9.08
CA GLY A 30 -6.40 9.40 -10.08
C GLY A 30 -7.45 8.36 -9.65
N HIS A 31 -7.14 7.58 -8.62
CA HIS A 31 -8.03 6.55 -8.05
C HIS A 31 -8.42 6.82 -6.60
N ARG A 32 -8.22 8.02 -6.10
CA ARG A 32 -8.37 8.35 -4.67
C ARG A 32 -9.71 7.93 -4.06
N GLU A 33 -10.79 7.93 -4.83
CA GLU A 33 -12.12 7.51 -4.36
C GLU A 33 -12.20 6.00 -4.06
N ALA A 34 -11.32 5.22 -4.69
CA ALA A 34 -11.23 3.78 -4.49
C ALA A 34 -10.23 3.39 -3.38
N LEU A 35 -9.51 4.34 -2.81
CA LEU A 35 -8.41 4.09 -1.88
C LEU A 35 -8.78 4.40 -0.44
N THR A 36 -8.34 3.55 0.47
CA THR A 36 -8.45 3.79 1.92
C THR A 36 -7.17 3.36 2.59
N VAL A 37 -6.53 4.27 3.32
CA VAL A 37 -5.38 3.92 4.14
C VAL A 37 -5.85 3.11 5.34
N VAL A 38 -5.25 1.96 5.57
CA VAL A 38 -5.59 1.05 6.68
C VAL A 38 -4.32 0.70 7.47
N GLY A 39 -4.46 -0.10 8.51
CA GLY A 39 -3.33 -0.53 9.33
C GLY A 39 -2.77 0.55 10.25
N ALA A 40 -1.54 0.34 10.73
CA ALA A 40 -0.90 1.21 11.72
C ALA A 40 -0.70 2.65 11.20
N GLN A 41 -0.33 2.83 9.95
CA GLN A 41 -0.15 4.16 9.37
C GLN A 41 -1.44 4.98 9.32
N ALA A 42 -2.59 4.33 9.13
CA ALA A 42 -3.89 5.02 9.19
C ALA A 42 -4.15 5.61 10.57
N VAL A 43 -3.76 4.90 11.62
CA VAL A 43 -3.85 5.38 13.00
C VAL A 43 -2.92 6.57 13.21
N TYR A 44 -1.68 6.47 12.76
CA TYR A 44 -0.67 7.52 12.94
C TYR A 44 -1.04 8.81 12.20
N LEU A 45 -1.63 8.72 11.03
CA LEU A 45 -2.09 9.90 10.27
C LEU A 45 -3.21 10.67 10.97
N ARG A 46 -3.94 10.02 11.88
CA ARG A 46 -5.06 10.60 12.63
C ARG A 46 -4.71 11.02 14.06
N THR A 47 -3.49 10.75 14.49
CA THR A 47 -3.05 11.04 15.85
C THR A 47 -2.09 12.23 15.89
N THR A 48 -1.88 12.76 17.08
CA THR A 48 -0.93 13.87 17.29
C THR A 48 0.51 13.39 17.17
N GLU A 49 1.44 14.31 16.92
CA GLU A 49 2.86 14.02 16.87
C GLU A 49 3.39 13.34 18.14
N ALA A 50 2.88 13.73 19.31
CA ALA A 50 3.25 13.09 20.57
C ALA A 50 2.85 11.60 20.64
N ALA A 51 1.71 11.24 20.07
CA ALA A 51 1.29 9.85 20.00
C ALA A 51 2.10 9.08 18.97
N ILE A 52 2.55 9.74 17.90
CA ILE A 52 3.39 9.13 16.86
C ILE A 52 4.78 8.82 17.40
N SER A 53 5.38 9.76 18.14
CA SER A 53 6.73 9.56 18.69
C SER A 53 6.83 8.46 19.74
N SER A 54 5.70 8.06 20.33
CA SER A 54 5.63 6.93 21.26
C SER A 54 5.24 5.61 20.59
N ALA A 55 4.92 5.63 19.29
CA ALA A 55 4.49 4.45 18.57
C ALA A 55 5.69 3.58 18.13
N SER A 56 5.48 2.27 18.12
CA SER A 56 6.47 1.36 17.58
C SER A 56 6.68 1.60 16.08
N TYR A 57 7.91 1.41 15.64
CA TYR A 57 8.26 1.52 14.23
C TYR A 57 7.45 0.55 13.36
N THR A 58 6.98 1.04 12.25
CA THR A 58 6.39 0.23 11.18
C THR A 58 6.98 0.66 9.84
N SER A 59 7.47 -0.32 9.07
CA SER A 59 8.09 -0.09 7.76
C SER A 59 7.12 -0.20 6.60
N ASP A 60 5.86 -0.51 6.87
CA ASP A 60 4.86 -0.81 5.86
C ASP A 60 3.65 0.11 5.97
N GLY A 61 3.12 0.50 4.82
CA GLY A 61 1.84 1.18 4.69
C GLY A 61 0.86 0.27 3.94
N ASP A 62 -0.38 0.27 4.39
CA ASP A 62 -1.44 -0.53 3.77
C ASP A 62 -2.49 0.38 3.15
N ILE A 63 -2.76 0.16 1.85
CA ILE A 63 -3.81 0.85 1.11
C ILE A 63 -4.82 -0.18 0.65
N SER A 64 -6.04 -0.08 1.13
CA SER A 64 -7.15 -0.90 0.67
C SER A 64 -7.75 -0.30 -0.59
N ILE A 65 -8.00 -1.13 -1.59
CA ILE A 65 -8.58 -0.73 -2.88
C ILE A 65 -9.98 -1.31 -3.01
N ASP A 66 -10.94 -0.46 -3.33
CA ASP A 66 -12.28 -0.89 -3.71
C ASP A 66 -12.31 -1.14 -5.24
N PRO A 67 -12.38 -2.41 -5.68
CA PRO A 67 -12.35 -2.74 -7.10
C PRO A 67 -13.60 -2.28 -7.85
N ASP A 68 -14.71 -2.05 -7.17
CA ASP A 68 -15.94 -1.58 -7.79
C ASP A 68 -15.90 -0.09 -8.14
N VAL A 69 -15.07 0.68 -7.43
CA VAL A 69 -14.91 2.13 -7.62
C VAL A 69 -13.68 2.47 -8.45
N LEU A 70 -12.74 1.54 -8.53
CA LEU A 70 -11.47 1.75 -9.23
C LEU A 70 -11.70 2.08 -10.71
N GLY A 71 -11.12 3.19 -11.16
CA GLY A 71 -11.17 3.63 -12.57
C GLY A 71 -10.25 2.80 -13.47
N GLU A 72 -10.43 2.94 -14.76
CA GLU A 72 -9.62 2.22 -15.76
C GLU A 72 -8.24 2.84 -15.95
N GLN A 73 -8.12 4.14 -15.78
CA GLN A 73 -6.88 4.88 -15.96
C GLN A 73 -6.66 5.89 -14.82
N PRO A 74 -5.41 6.17 -14.44
CA PRO A 74 -4.18 5.51 -14.92
C PRO A 74 -4.07 4.06 -14.44
N LEU A 75 -3.24 3.24 -15.08
CA LEU A 75 -2.97 1.89 -14.59
C LEU A 75 -2.21 1.95 -13.27
N LEU A 76 -2.64 1.19 -12.27
CA LEU A 76 -2.02 1.19 -10.93
C LEU A 76 -0.53 0.90 -11.00
N GLU A 77 -0.16 -0.09 -11.77
CA GLU A 77 1.23 -0.51 -11.92
C GLU A 77 2.10 0.59 -12.53
N GLU A 78 1.62 1.22 -13.59
CA GLU A 78 2.33 2.33 -14.23
C GLU A 78 2.52 3.51 -13.28
N ALA A 79 1.49 3.87 -12.54
CA ALA A 79 1.55 4.95 -11.57
C ALA A 79 2.56 4.66 -10.45
N MET A 80 2.60 3.43 -9.95
CA MET A 80 3.57 3.03 -8.92
C MET A 80 5.00 3.02 -9.45
N TYR A 81 5.24 2.46 -10.65
CA TYR A 81 6.57 2.51 -11.27
C TYR A 81 7.04 3.94 -11.54
N ALA A 82 6.16 4.81 -12.02
CA ALA A 82 6.47 6.21 -12.26
C ALA A 82 6.86 6.96 -10.98
N ALA A 83 6.34 6.55 -9.83
CA ALA A 83 6.67 7.11 -8.53
C ALA A 83 7.92 6.49 -7.89
N GLY A 84 8.62 5.62 -8.61
CA GLY A 84 9.86 4.99 -8.13
C GLY A 84 9.66 3.73 -7.29
N PHE A 85 8.45 3.19 -7.25
CA PHE A 85 8.20 1.91 -6.59
C PHE A 85 8.50 0.74 -7.51
N THR A 86 8.87 -0.39 -6.91
CA THR A 86 9.03 -1.66 -7.61
C THR A 86 8.26 -2.75 -6.87
N LEU A 87 7.80 -3.76 -7.59
CA LEU A 87 7.16 -4.92 -6.97
C LEU A 87 8.21 -5.69 -6.16
N LYS A 88 7.88 -5.99 -4.92
CA LYS A 88 8.76 -6.77 -4.07
C LYS A 88 8.85 -8.21 -4.58
N LEU A 89 10.04 -8.76 -4.54
CA LEU A 89 10.28 -10.15 -4.90
C LEU A 89 10.26 -11.01 -3.64
N ASP A 90 9.76 -12.22 -3.77
CA ASP A 90 9.90 -13.22 -2.71
C ASP A 90 11.31 -13.83 -2.72
N LYS A 91 11.57 -14.74 -1.79
CA LYS A 91 12.87 -15.42 -1.66
C LYS A 91 13.28 -16.25 -2.89
N ASN A 92 12.34 -16.55 -3.78
CA ASN A 92 12.58 -17.29 -5.02
C ASN A 92 12.68 -16.37 -6.24
N GLY A 93 12.60 -15.05 -6.04
CA GLY A 93 12.62 -14.06 -7.11
C GLY A 93 11.29 -13.85 -7.82
N ALA A 94 10.20 -14.44 -7.33
CA ALA A 94 8.87 -14.22 -7.89
C ALA A 94 8.26 -12.90 -7.38
N ARG A 95 7.56 -12.20 -8.26
CA ARG A 95 6.90 -10.94 -7.92
C ARG A 95 5.72 -11.19 -6.97
N GLN A 96 5.67 -10.41 -5.90
CA GLN A 96 4.55 -10.43 -4.97
C GLN A 96 3.51 -9.38 -5.41
N VAL A 97 2.42 -9.85 -5.99
CA VAL A 97 1.36 -8.96 -6.48
C VAL A 97 0.81 -8.09 -5.35
N GLY A 98 0.75 -6.80 -5.58
CA GLY A 98 0.24 -5.82 -4.62
C GLY A 98 1.24 -5.35 -3.58
N LEU A 99 2.38 -6.00 -3.43
CA LEU A 99 3.41 -5.58 -2.49
C LEU A 99 4.50 -4.79 -3.20
N TRP A 100 4.55 -3.51 -2.91
CA TRP A 100 5.47 -2.56 -3.51
C TRP A 100 6.53 -2.12 -2.51
N GLU A 101 7.68 -1.78 -3.01
CA GLU A 101 8.80 -1.31 -2.19
C GLU A 101 9.49 -0.12 -2.85
N ARG A 102 9.92 0.81 -2.03
CA ARG A 102 10.80 1.89 -2.45
C ARG A 102 11.89 2.09 -1.40
N THR A 103 13.12 2.27 -1.86
CA THR A 103 14.26 2.54 -0.98
C THR A 103 14.31 4.04 -0.64
N GLU A 104 14.46 4.32 0.64
CA GLU A 104 14.63 5.68 1.18
C GLU A 104 15.94 5.77 1.95
N GLN A 105 16.57 6.94 1.87
CA GLN A 105 17.74 7.23 2.66
C GLN A 105 17.33 7.74 4.04
N VAL A 106 17.75 7.06 5.08
CA VAL A 106 17.50 7.45 6.48
C VAL A 106 18.86 7.61 7.15
N GLY A 107 19.30 8.85 7.36
CA GLY A 107 20.67 9.10 7.79
C GLY A 107 21.68 8.57 6.78
N GLU A 108 22.55 7.68 7.20
CA GLU A 108 23.56 7.03 6.34
C GLU A 108 23.14 5.64 5.86
N VAL A 109 21.91 5.23 6.17
CA VAL A 109 21.40 3.88 5.86
C VAL A 109 20.30 3.95 4.81
N GLU A 110 20.34 3.04 3.84
CA GLU A 110 19.24 2.83 2.90
C GLU A 110 18.24 1.85 3.51
N VAL A 111 16.97 2.22 3.52
CA VAL A 111 15.89 1.42 4.09
C VAL A 111 14.81 1.17 3.04
N GLY A 112 14.43 -0.09 2.86
CA GLY A 112 13.29 -0.46 2.04
C GLY A 112 11.99 -0.20 2.80
N VAL A 113 11.11 0.60 2.20
CA VAL A 113 9.79 0.90 2.75
C VAL A 113 8.74 0.26 1.86
N GLU A 114 7.86 -0.50 2.47
CA GLU A 114 6.83 -1.28 1.77
C GLU A 114 5.49 -0.56 1.76
N VAL A 115 4.78 -0.69 0.65
CA VAL A 115 3.39 -0.29 0.51
C VAL A 115 2.61 -1.48 -0.04
N ASP A 116 1.62 -1.93 0.70
CA ASP A 116 0.79 -3.07 0.33
C ASP A 116 -0.56 -2.58 -0.20
N LEU A 117 -0.84 -2.88 -1.46
CA LEU A 117 -2.13 -2.59 -2.09
C LEU A 117 -3.03 -3.82 -1.93
N LEU A 118 -4.09 -3.67 -1.16
CA LEU A 118 -4.96 -4.76 -0.73
C LEU A 118 -6.37 -4.62 -1.30
N VAL A 119 -6.98 -5.75 -1.61
CA VAL A 119 -8.43 -5.81 -1.85
C VAL A 119 -9.06 -6.53 -0.68
N PRO A 120 -10.04 -5.93 0.03
CA PRO A 120 -10.73 -6.59 1.12
C PRO A 120 -11.38 -7.91 0.68
N GLU A 121 -11.39 -8.91 1.57
CA GLU A 121 -11.94 -10.23 1.25
C GLU A 121 -13.39 -10.21 0.80
N ASN A 122 -14.18 -9.35 1.42
CA ASN A 122 -15.60 -9.21 1.07
C ASN A 122 -15.83 -8.58 -0.32
N LEU A 123 -14.79 -7.96 -0.89
CA LEU A 123 -14.83 -7.35 -2.22
C LEU A 123 -14.05 -8.15 -3.25
N ALA A 124 -13.21 -9.08 -2.81
CA ALA A 124 -12.38 -9.89 -3.68
C ALA A 124 -13.20 -11.04 -4.28
N PRO A 125 -13.36 -11.09 -5.62
CA PRO A 125 -14.23 -12.12 -6.23
C PRO A 125 -13.64 -13.52 -6.05
N GLY A 126 -14.38 -14.38 -5.36
CA GLY A 126 -14.09 -15.81 -5.27
C GLY A 126 -12.93 -16.24 -4.38
N SER A 127 -12.29 -15.33 -3.66
CA SER A 127 -11.15 -15.69 -2.82
C SER A 127 -11.51 -15.80 -1.34
N LYS A 128 -11.04 -16.86 -0.76
CA LYS A 128 -11.05 -17.09 0.70
C LYS A 128 -9.67 -16.88 1.32
N LYS A 129 -8.67 -16.52 0.51
CA LYS A 129 -7.28 -16.39 0.92
C LYS A 129 -6.77 -14.95 0.83
N LYS A 130 -5.51 -14.79 1.04
CA LYS A 130 -4.84 -13.50 1.14
C LYS A 130 -5.26 -12.49 0.08
N ARG A 131 -5.75 -11.38 0.55
CA ARG A 131 -6.25 -10.24 -0.21
C ARG A 131 -5.29 -9.70 -1.26
N ARG A 132 -3.99 -9.83 -1.01
CA ARG A 132 -2.95 -9.34 -1.92
C ARG A 132 -3.02 -9.95 -3.30
N THR A 133 -3.40 -11.22 -3.37
CA THR A 133 -3.50 -11.94 -4.65
C THR A 133 -4.75 -11.59 -5.45
N GLU A 134 -5.67 -10.89 -4.82
CA GLU A 134 -6.96 -10.53 -5.41
C GLU A 134 -6.98 -9.11 -5.95
N MET A 135 -5.83 -8.50 -6.09
CA MET A 135 -5.74 -7.17 -6.63
C MET A 135 -6.30 -7.10 -8.05
N PRO A 136 -7.08 -6.06 -8.38
CA PRO A 136 -7.61 -5.91 -9.73
C PRO A 136 -6.52 -5.89 -10.78
N PRO A 137 -6.79 -6.35 -11.98
CA PRO A 137 -5.80 -6.32 -13.05
C PRO A 137 -5.39 -4.88 -13.37
N THR A 138 -4.10 -4.64 -13.36
CA THR A 138 -3.55 -3.33 -13.62
C THR A 138 -3.44 -3.00 -15.11
N THR A 139 -3.52 -4.03 -15.94
CA THR A 139 -3.38 -3.91 -17.40
C THR A 139 -4.70 -4.01 -18.16
N ALA A 140 -5.73 -4.53 -17.52
CA ALA A 140 -6.98 -4.87 -18.19
C ALA A 140 -8.08 -3.83 -17.99
N GLY A 141 -7.78 -2.68 -17.42
CA GLY A 141 -8.77 -1.67 -17.14
C GLY A 141 -9.72 -2.09 -16.01
N ARG A 142 -10.96 -1.99 -16.22
CA ARG A 142 -11.98 -2.05 -15.19
C ARG A 142 -12.09 -3.38 -14.45
N PRO A 143 -12.00 -3.41 -13.12
CA PRO A 143 -12.29 -4.63 -12.38
C PRO A 143 -13.74 -5.05 -12.54
N ARG A 144 -13.96 -6.34 -12.51
CA ARG A 144 -15.32 -6.88 -12.61
C ARG A 144 -16.12 -6.51 -11.37
N ARG A 145 -17.30 -6.00 -11.60
CA ARG A 145 -18.26 -5.78 -10.52
C ARG A 145 -18.73 -7.12 -9.96
N SER A 146 -18.76 -7.21 -8.65
CA SER A 146 -19.37 -8.35 -7.99
C SER A 146 -20.87 -8.37 -8.28
N PRO A 147 -21.44 -9.54 -8.68
CA PRO A 147 -22.90 -9.65 -8.85
C PRO A 147 -23.72 -9.33 -7.60
N ALA A 148 -23.14 -9.56 -6.42
CA ALA A 148 -23.79 -9.27 -5.15
C ALA A 148 -24.00 -7.77 -4.89
N SER A 149 -23.19 -6.89 -5.43
CA SER A 149 -23.36 -5.44 -5.27
C SER A 149 -24.53 -4.88 -6.06
N ARG A 150 -25.05 -5.64 -7.05
CA ARG A 150 -26.23 -5.24 -7.83
C ARG A 150 -27.56 -5.58 -7.16
N SER A 151 -27.59 -6.59 -6.32
CA SER A 151 -28.82 -7.03 -5.67
C SER A 151 -29.25 -6.17 -4.49
N GLN A 152 -28.42 -5.24 -4.06
CA GLN A 152 -28.70 -4.32 -2.95
C GLN A 152 -29.23 -2.96 -3.40
N LEU A 153 -29.37 -2.77 -4.66
CA LEU A 153 -30.00 -1.58 -5.25
C LEU A 153 -31.51 -1.82 -5.52
#